data_4e871194ca5caaae1c0ac1edf60ccce1
#
_entry.id   4e871194ca5caaae1c0ac1edf60ccce1
#
_cell.length_a   1.000
_cell.length_b   1.000
_cell.length_c   1.000
_cell.angle_alpha   90.00
_cell.angle_beta   90.00
_cell.angle_gamma   90.00
#
_symmetry.space_group_name_H-M   'P 1'
#
loop_
_entity.id
_entity.type
_entity.pdbx_description
1 polymer ?
#
loop_
_entity_poly.entity_id
_entity_poly.type
_entity_poly.pdbx_seq_one_letter_code
_entity_poly.pdbx_strand_id
1 'polypeptide(L)'
;MAITVPFDLGYEFEVKAKAQEVFALLADVPASASHFPKLAKLVDLGDHSYRWEMEKVGTASMNIQTIYASRYVADKKKGTVVWTPVEGEGNALVGGSWTITDKKTSTRVVLSIKGELHVPLPALMKKVVTPFVISENEKLVEKYIDNLIAKFGGEV
;
A
#
# COMPACT_ATOMS: atom_id res chain seq x y z
N MET A 1 -12.82 -16.63 17.35
CA MET A 1 -12.24 -15.29 17.56
C MET A 1 -11.28 -14.95 16.43
N ALA A 2 -11.21 -13.70 16.06
CA ALA A 2 -10.31 -13.25 15.01
C ALA A 2 -8.97 -12.79 15.58
N ILE A 3 -7.93 -12.89 14.78
CA ILE A 3 -6.60 -12.36 15.11
C ILE A 3 -6.49 -10.98 14.47
N THR A 4 -6.05 -9.99 15.23
CA THR A 4 -5.73 -8.67 14.69
C THR A 4 -4.23 -8.55 14.53
N VAL A 5 -3.76 -8.28 13.32
CA VAL A 5 -2.34 -8.12 13.02
C VAL A 5 -2.07 -6.66 12.69
N PRO A 6 -1.45 -5.90 13.60
CA PRO A 6 -1.03 -4.55 13.30
C PRO A 6 0.24 -4.57 12.45
N PHE A 7 0.39 -3.58 11.58
CA PHE A 7 1.61 -3.43 10.79
C PHE A 7 1.97 -1.96 10.62
N ASP A 8 3.27 -1.70 10.48
CA ASP A 8 3.83 -0.38 10.30
C ASP A 8 5.05 -0.55 9.41
N LEU A 9 4.93 -0.15 8.14
CA LEU A 9 5.97 -0.31 7.14
C LEU A 9 6.44 1.05 6.65
N GLY A 10 7.75 1.22 6.52
CA GLY A 10 8.33 2.45 6.01
C GLY A 10 9.43 2.14 5.00
N TYR A 11 9.43 2.88 3.90
CA TYR A 11 10.40 2.71 2.83
C TYR A 11 10.83 4.07 2.30
N GLU A 12 12.08 4.16 1.86
CA GLU A 12 12.63 5.36 1.27
C GLU A 12 13.46 4.97 0.06
N PHE A 13 13.26 5.66 -1.06
CA PHE A 13 14.00 5.41 -2.28
C PHE A 13 14.10 6.69 -3.10
N GLU A 14 15.02 6.69 -4.05
CA GLU A 14 15.25 7.84 -4.92
C GLU A 14 15.24 7.37 -6.38
N VAL A 15 14.51 8.07 -7.22
CA VAL A 15 14.31 7.68 -8.62
C VAL A 15 14.76 8.78 -9.57
N LYS A 16 15.00 8.40 -10.82
CA LYS A 16 15.49 9.32 -11.86
C LYS A 16 14.43 10.25 -12.40
N ALA A 17 13.15 9.88 -12.35
CA ALA A 17 12.05 10.70 -12.84
C ALA A 17 11.95 12.01 -12.06
N LYS A 18 11.35 13.03 -12.70
CA LYS A 18 11.12 14.33 -12.06
C LYS A 18 10.00 14.25 -11.03
N ALA A 19 10.08 15.10 -10.00
CA ALA A 19 9.10 15.13 -8.92
C ALA A 19 7.67 15.32 -9.43
N GLN A 20 7.49 16.15 -10.44
CA GLN A 20 6.18 16.37 -11.05
C GLN A 20 5.59 15.09 -11.63
N GLU A 21 6.42 14.30 -12.30
CA GLU A 21 6.00 13.03 -12.89
C GLU A 21 5.68 11.99 -11.82
N VAL A 22 6.52 11.91 -10.79
CA VAL A 22 6.32 11.01 -9.66
C VAL A 22 5.01 11.35 -8.93
N PHE A 23 4.81 12.63 -8.64
CA PHE A 23 3.59 13.08 -7.96
C PHE A 23 2.34 12.76 -8.79
N ALA A 24 2.38 13.04 -10.09
CA ALA A 24 1.23 12.81 -10.98
C ALA A 24 0.80 11.34 -10.97
N LEU A 25 1.75 10.41 -10.96
CA LEU A 25 1.43 8.98 -10.91
C LEU A 25 0.89 8.57 -9.53
N LEU A 26 1.56 8.99 -8.46
CA LEU A 26 1.20 8.55 -7.11
C LEU A 26 -0.10 9.19 -6.63
N ALA A 27 -0.45 10.37 -7.13
CA ALA A 27 -1.73 11.03 -6.82
C ALA A 27 -2.90 10.41 -7.58
N ASP A 28 -2.62 9.73 -8.69
CA ASP A 28 -3.63 9.02 -9.47
C ASP A 28 -3.71 7.58 -8.93
N VAL A 29 -4.65 7.33 -8.03
CA VAL A 29 -4.76 6.05 -7.33
C VAL A 29 -4.87 4.86 -8.29
N PRO A 30 -5.73 4.88 -9.33
CA PRO A 30 -5.77 3.76 -10.28
C PRO A 30 -4.43 3.53 -10.99
N ALA A 31 -3.74 4.60 -11.40
CA ALA A 31 -2.44 4.47 -12.08
C ALA A 31 -1.39 3.89 -11.13
N SER A 32 -1.33 4.37 -9.91
CA SER A 32 -0.42 3.86 -8.88
C SER A 32 -0.73 2.40 -8.55
N ALA A 33 -2.00 2.08 -8.35
CA ALA A 33 -2.45 0.74 -8.00
C ALA A 33 -2.14 -0.29 -9.10
N SER A 34 -2.08 0.14 -10.36
CA SER A 34 -1.76 -0.77 -11.47
C SER A 34 -0.36 -1.39 -11.34
N HIS A 35 0.49 -0.82 -10.50
CA HIS A 35 1.84 -1.34 -10.23
C HIS A 35 1.89 -2.26 -9.01
N PHE A 36 0.77 -2.39 -8.28
CA PHE A 36 0.72 -3.24 -7.11
C PHE A 36 0.50 -4.70 -7.51
N PRO A 37 1.37 -5.62 -7.04
CA PRO A 37 1.24 -7.04 -7.40
C PRO A 37 0.03 -7.66 -6.69
N LYS A 38 -0.58 -8.65 -7.35
CA LYS A 38 -1.68 -9.44 -6.77
C LYS A 38 -2.88 -8.61 -6.31
N LEU A 39 -3.10 -7.47 -6.96
CA LEU A 39 -4.33 -6.71 -6.78
C LEU A 39 -5.39 -7.31 -7.72
N ALA A 40 -6.46 -7.86 -7.15
CA ALA A 40 -7.53 -8.47 -7.95
C ALA A 40 -8.46 -7.40 -8.51
N LYS A 41 -8.80 -6.39 -7.71
CA LYS A 41 -9.74 -5.36 -8.13
C LYS A 41 -9.56 -4.08 -7.33
N LEU A 42 -9.69 -2.94 -8.00
CA LEU A 42 -9.76 -1.63 -7.36
C LEU A 42 -11.12 -1.03 -7.66
N VAL A 43 -11.88 -0.68 -6.62
CA VAL A 43 -13.22 -0.13 -6.76
C VAL A 43 -13.22 1.34 -6.34
N ASP A 44 -13.68 2.21 -7.25
CA ASP A 44 -13.86 3.62 -6.95
C ASP A 44 -15.17 3.78 -6.16
N LEU A 45 -15.07 4.21 -4.91
CA LEU A 45 -16.23 4.39 -4.03
C LEU A 45 -16.78 5.81 -4.07
N GLY A 46 -16.14 6.71 -4.84
CA GLY A 46 -16.48 8.13 -4.84
C GLY A 46 -15.77 8.87 -3.71
N ASP A 47 -15.82 10.20 -3.73
CA ASP A 47 -15.24 11.07 -2.71
C ASP A 47 -13.75 10.74 -2.41
N HIS A 48 -12.98 10.45 -3.47
CA HIS A 48 -11.55 10.12 -3.38
C HIS A 48 -11.26 8.86 -2.56
N SER A 49 -12.23 7.98 -2.42
CA SER A 49 -12.10 6.72 -1.69
C SER A 49 -12.06 5.54 -2.63
N TYR A 50 -11.18 4.58 -2.35
CA TYR A 50 -11.01 3.39 -3.17
C TYR A 50 -10.96 2.17 -2.28
N ARG A 51 -11.62 1.09 -2.72
CA ARG A 51 -11.52 -0.21 -2.07
C ARG A 51 -10.54 -1.08 -2.84
N TRP A 52 -9.55 -1.59 -2.13
CA TRP A 52 -8.53 -2.49 -2.65
C TRP A 52 -8.92 -3.91 -2.31
N GLU A 53 -9.10 -4.72 -3.32
CA GLU A 53 -9.40 -6.14 -3.15
C GLU A 53 -8.21 -6.95 -3.67
N MET A 54 -7.44 -7.50 -2.76
CA MET A 54 -6.24 -8.27 -3.10
C MET A 54 -6.60 -9.70 -3.48
N GLU A 55 -5.69 -10.37 -4.17
CA GLU A 55 -5.81 -11.82 -4.39
C GLU A 55 -5.44 -12.54 -3.09
N LYS A 56 -5.93 -13.75 -2.95
CA LYS A 56 -5.55 -14.59 -1.80
C LYS A 56 -4.07 -14.94 -1.89
N VAL A 57 -3.36 -14.86 -0.76
CA VAL A 57 -1.97 -15.25 -0.65
C VAL A 57 -1.82 -16.37 0.37
N GLY A 58 -0.84 -17.26 0.14
CA GLY A 58 -0.59 -18.38 1.02
C GLY A 58 -0.91 -19.72 0.38
N THR A 59 -1.16 -20.70 1.23
CA THR A 59 -1.45 -22.08 0.81
C THR A 59 -2.92 -22.41 0.99
N ALA A 60 -3.34 -23.60 0.57
CA ALA A 60 -4.70 -24.06 0.77
C ALA A 60 -5.09 -24.14 2.26
N SER A 61 -4.12 -24.45 3.13
CA SER A 61 -4.36 -24.58 4.56
C SER A 61 -4.21 -23.27 5.33
N MET A 62 -3.45 -22.31 4.77
CA MET A 62 -3.30 -20.99 5.35
C MET A 62 -3.23 -19.96 4.24
N ASN A 63 -4.34 -19.28 4.01
CA ASN A 63 -4.40 -18.22 3.00
C ASN A 63 -5.12 -17.01 3.59
N ILE A 64 -4.76 -15.85 3.08
CA ILE A 64 -5.29 -14.58 3.55
C ILE A 64 -5.65 -13.75 2.34
N GLN A 65 -6.82 -13.12 2.38
CA GLN A 65 -7.23 -12.13 1.40
C GLN A 65 -7.43 -10.82 2.15
N THR A 66 -6.73 -9.78 1.72
CA THR A 66 -6.83 -8.46 2.31
C THR A 66 -7.76 -7.59 1.48
N ILE A 67 -8.76 -7.01 2.13
CA ILE A 67 -9.70 -6.07 1.51
C ILE A 67 -9.79 -4.87 2.43
N TYR A 68 -9.54 -3.69 1.87
CA TYR A 68 -9.66 -2.45 2.64
C TYR A 68 -10.00 -1.28 1.73
N ALA A 69 -10.53 -0.21 2.33
CA ALA A 69 -10.75 1.03 1.63
C ALA A 69 -10.03 2.18 2.33
N SER A 70 -9.56 3.12 1.56
CA SER A 70 -8.88 4.32 2.05
C SER A 70 -9.34 5.54 1.26
N ARG A 71 -9.39 6.67 1.95
CA ARG A 71 -9.68 7.96 1.33
C ARG A 71 -8.37 8.72 1.14
N TYR A 72 -8.17 9.23 -0.07
CA TYR A 72 -6.89 9.84 -0.49
C TYR A 72 -6.99 11.35 -0.61
N VAL A 73 -5.99 12.04 -0.08
CA VAL A 73 -5.84 13.50 -0.22
C VAL A 73 -4.46 13.78 -0.76
N ALA A 74 -4.41 14.36 -1.95
CA ALA A 74 -3.15 14.75 -2.59
C ALA A 74 -2.92 16.25 -2.42
N ASP A 75 -1.71 16.63 -2.01
CA ASP A 75 -1.32 18.03 -1.87
C ASP A 75 -0.07 18.29 -2.70
N LYS A 76 -0.26 18.90 -3.85
CA LYS A 76 0.83 19.15 -4.80
C LYS A 76 1.89 20.10 -4.24
N LYS A 77 1.49 21.08 -3.46
CA LYS A 77 2.43 22.07 -2.88
C LYS A 77 3.36 21.41 -1.87
N LYS A 78 2.82 20.52 -1.05
CA LYS A 78 3.61 19.78 -0.05
C LYS A 78 4.31 18.57 -0.64
N GLY A 79 3.90 18.12 -1.82
CA GLY A 79 4.41 16.88 -2.41
C GLY A 79 3.97 15.65 -1.64
N THR A 80 2.74 15.64 -1.14
CA THR A 80 2.24 14.54 -0.33
C THR A 80 0.95 13.96 -0.88
N VAL A 81 0.81 12.64 -0.70
CA VAL A 81 -0.46 11.94 -0.91
C VAL A 81 -0.71 11.16 0.38
N VAL A 82 -1.79 11.49 1.07
CA VAL A 82 -2.12 10.89 2.37
C VAL A 82 -3.42 10.12 2.23
N TRP A 83 -3.47 8.92 2.81
CA TRP A 83 -4.71 8.14 2.84
C TRP A 83 -5.04 7.73 4.26
N THR A 84 -6.34 7.75 4.54
CA THR A 84 -6.88 7.38 5.84
C THR A 84 -7.85 6.21 5.67
N PRO A 85 -7.93 5.32 6.66
CA PRO A 85 -8.80 4.15 6.54
C PRO A 85 -10.28 4.52 6.52
N VAL A 86 -11.04 3.77 5.72
CA VAL A 86 -12.49 3.85 5.67
C VAL A 86 -13.03 2.58 6.34
N GLU A 87 -13.78 2.75 7.41
CA GLU A 87 -14.32 1.62 8.16
C GLU A 87 -15.47 0.94 7.43
N GLY A 88 -15.67 -0.33 7.70
CA GLY A 88 -16.79 -1.10 7.15
C GLY A 88 -16.58 -1.67 5.77
N GLU A 89 -15.39 -1.50 5.19
CA GLU A 89 -15.09 -1.91 3.81
C GLU A 89 -14.04 -3.02 3.78
N GLY A 90 -14.35 -4.17 4.33
CA GLY A 90 -13.45 -5.31 4.26
C GLY A 90 -12.90 -5.74 5.61
N ASN A 91 -11.72 -6.34 5.61
CA ASN A 91 -11.12 -6.95 6.81
C ASN A 91 -9.84 -6.24 7.28
N ALA A 92 -9.55 -5.06 6.76
CA ALA A 92 -8.36 -4.32 7.15
C ALA A 92 -8.64 -2.82 7.21
N LEU A 93 -7.86 -2.13 8.02
CA LEU A 93 -7.84 -0.67 8.10
C LEU A 93 -6.43 -0.23 7.75
N VAL A 94 -6.27 0.56 6.69
CA VAL A 94 -4.95 0.96 6.19
C VAL A 94 -4.90 2.46 5.95
N GLY A 95 -3.94 3.11 6.58
CA GLY A 95 -3.62 4.50 6.34
C GLY A 95 -2.16 4.64 5.96
N GLY A 96 -1.76 5.78 5.43
CA GLY A 96 -0.38 6.01 5.07
C GLY A 96 -0.16 7.27 4.29
N SER A 97 1.05 7.39 3.74
CA SER A 97 1.42 8.58 2.97
C SER A 97 2.57 8.31 2.01
N TRP A 98 2.56 9.05 0.90
CA TRP A 98 3.73 9.27 0.06
C TRP A 98 4.23 10.68 0.34
N THR A 99 5.54 10.82 0.53
CA THR A 99 6.20 12.12 0.59
C THR A 99 7.20 12.19 -0.54
N ILE A 100 7.06 13.19 -1.41
CA ILE A 100 7.82 13.33 -2.65
C ILE A 100 8.64 14.61 -2.55
N THR A 101 9.96 14.48 -2.63
CA THR A 101 10.89 15.60 -2.52
C THR A 101 11.69 15.76 -3.80
N ASP A 102 11.62 16.95 -4.39
CA ASP A 102 12.38 17.28 -5.59
C ASP A 102 13.85 17.54 -5.21
N LYS A 103 14.75 16.73 -5.79
CA LYS A 103 16.20 16.87 -5.58
C LYS A 103 16.87 17.49 -6.80
N LYS A 104 16.09 18.10 -7.71
CA LYS A 104 16.53 18.75 -8.96
C LYS A 104 16.91 17.75 -10.05
N THR A 105 17.85 16.84 -9.80
CA THR A 105 18.28 15.85 -10.79
C THR A 105 17.65 14.48 -10.55
N SER A 106 16.94 14.33 -9.43
CA SER A 106 16.28 13.09 -9.03
C SER A 106 15.12 13.42 -8.12
N THR A 107 14.38 12.40 -7.69
CA THR A 107 13.25 12.57 -6.78
C THR A 107 13.34 11.55 -5.65
N ARG A 108 13.29 12.03 -4.43
CA ARG A 108 13.26 11.19 -3.24
C ARG A 108 11.80 10.89 -2.89
N VAL A 109 11.53 9.64 -2.59
CA VAL A 109 10.17 9.18 -2.27
C VAL A 109 10.19 8.43 -0.96
N VAL A 110 9.30 8.80 -0.05
CA VAL A 110 9.14 8.11 1.23
C VAL A 110 7.71 7.57 1.31
N LEU A 111 7.60 6.27 1.62
CA LEU A 111 6.34 5.60 1.81
C LEU A 111 6.19 5.20 3.27
N SER A 112 5.07 5.54 3.87
CA SER A 112 4.70 5.08 5.21
C SER A 112 3.33 4.44 5.15
N ILE A 113 3.21 3.21 5.66
CA ILE A 113 1.93 2.48 5.69
C ILE A 113 1.72 1.95 7.10
N LYS A 114 0.56 2.25 7.68
CA LYS A 114 0.17 1.75 8.99
C LYS A 114 -1.24 1.19 8.91
N GLY A 115 -1.48 0.12 9.63
CA GLY A 115 -2.82 -0.43 9.66
C GLY A 115 -2.91 -1.71 10.47
N GLU A 116 -4.04 -2.38 10.30
CA GLU A 116 -4.29 -3.66 10.93
C GLU A 116 -5.14 -4.53 10.02
N LEU A 117 -4.87 -5.83 10.07
CA LEU A 117 -5.62 -6.83 9.33
C LEU A 117 -6.31 -7.75 10.33
N HIS A 118 -7.60 -7.99 10.11
CA HIS A 118 -8.38 -8.93 10.91
C HIS A 118 -8.42 -10.28 10.19
N VAL A 119 -7.85 -11.30 10.82
CA VAL A 119 -7.74 -12.64 10.25
C VAL A 119 -8.72 -13.56 10.97
N PRO A 120 -9.65 -14.22 10.26
CA PRO A 120 -10.67 -15.06 10.90
C PRO A 120 -10.11 -16.45 11.25
N LEU A 121 -9.07 -16.49 12.08
CA LEU A 121 -8.44 -17.71 12.55
C LEU A 121 -8.36 -17.68 14.08
N PRO A 122 -8.28 -18.87 14.74
CA PRO A 122 -8.23 -18.90 16.20
C PRO A 122 -7.02 -18.14 16.76
N ALA A 123 -7.23 -17.46 17.88
CA ALA A 123 -6.17 -16.67 18.54
C ALA A 123 -4.95 -17.54 18.89
N LEU A 124 -5.15 -18.83 19.08
CA LEU A 124 -4.09 -19.79 19.33
C LEU A 124 -3.03 -19.83 18.21
N MET A 125 -3.41 -19.45 16.99
CA MET A 125 -2.52 -19.44 15.83
C MET A 125 -1.77 -18.12 15.66
N LYS A 126 -1.95 -17.17 16.57
CA LYS A 126 -1.38 -15.81 16.44
C LYS A 126 0.13 -15.81 16.19
N LYS A 127 0.88 -16.67 16.87
CA LYS A 127 2.33 -16.74 16.74
C LYS A 127 2.79 -17.17 15.34
N VAL A 128 1.95 -17.91 14.61
CA VAL A 128 2.24 -18.35 13.24
C VAL A 128 1.69 -17.36 12.23
N VAL A 129 0.46 -16.88 12.45
CA VAL A 129 -0.25 -16.01 11.51
C VAL A 129 0.37 -14.61 11.44
N THR A 130 0.73 -14.02 12.58
CA THR A 130 1.25 -12.65 12.61
C THR A 130 2.52 -12.49 11.77
N PRO A 131 3.57 -13.30 11.93
CA PRO A 131 4.77 -13.18 11.07
C PRO A 131 4.48 -13.46 9.62
N PHE A 132 3.56 -14.39 9.33
CA PHE A 132 3.16 -14.71 7.96
C PHE A 132 2.52 -13.50 7.28
N VAL A 133 1.56 -12.85 7.94
CA VAL A 133 0.87 -11.66 7.39
C VAL A 133 1.87 -10.54 7.15
N ILE A 134 2.72 -10.23 8.11
CA ILE A 134 3.71 -9.17 8.00
C ILE A 134 4.66 -9.45 6.84
N SER A 135 5.19 -10.68 6.76
CA SER A 135 6.10 -11.07 5.70
C SER A 135 5.46 -10.97 4.31
N GLU A 136 4.22 -11.42 4.15
CA GLU A 136 3.52 -11.33 2.87
C GLU A 136 3.25 -9.88 2.47
N ASN A 137 2.87 -9.03 3.42
CA ASN A 137 2.67 -7.61 3.14
C ASN A 137 3.97 -6.92 2.73
N GLU A 138 5.08 -7.23 3.41
CA GLU A 138 6.39 -6.68 3.06
C GLU A 138 6.78 -7.05 1.63
N LYS A 139 6.60 -8.32 1.25
CA LYS A 139 6.90 -8.79 -0.11
C LYS A 139 6.08 -8.05 -1.17
N LEU A 140 4.80 -7.86 -0.91
CA LEU A 140 3.91 -7.18 -1.85
C LEU A 140 4.28 -5.72 -2.00
N VAL A 141 4.55 -5.02 -0.91
CA VAL A 141 4.92 -3.61 -0.93
C VAL A 141 6.29 -3.41 -1.59
N GLU A 142 7.25 -4.28 -1.30
CA GLU A 142 8.57 -4.21 -1.92
C GLU A 142 8.50 -4.41 -3.43
N LYS A 143 7.67 -5.35 -3.89
CA LYS A 143 7.47 -5.56 -5.33
C LYS A 143 6.77 -4.37 -5.96
N TYR A 144 5.80 -3.78 -5.27
CA TYR A 144 5.13 -2.56 -5.70
C TYR A 144 6.15 -1.42 -5.91
N ILE A 145 7.04 -1.23 -4.93
CA ILE A 145 8.10 -0.22 -5.03
C ILE A 145 9.04 -0.53 -6.20
N ASP A 146 9.43 -1.78 -6.39
CA ASP A 146 10.28 -2.17 -7.52
C ASP A 146 9.62 -1.82 -8.87
N ASN A 147 8.33 -2.08 -8.99
CA ASN A 147 7.57 -1.76 -10.20
C ASN A 147 7.50 -0.25 -10.42
N LEU A 148 7.33 0.53 -9.35
CA LEU A 148 7.31 2.00 -9.44
C LEU A 148 8.68 2.54 -9.82
N ILE A 149 9.76 2.02 -9.24
CA ILE A 149 11.13 2.42 -9.58
C ILE A 149 11.39 2.19 -11.06
N ALA A 150 10.98 1.03 -11.59
CA ALA A 150 11.13 0.74 -13.01
C ALA A 150 10.34 1.73 -13.88
N LYS A 151 9.12 2.06 -13.47
CA LYS A 151 8.28 3.05 -14.16
C LYS A 151 8.93 4.43 -14.18
N PHE A 152 9.63 4.80 -13.11
CA PHE A 152 10.26 6.11 -12.96
C PHE A 152 11.71 6.16 -13.50
N GLY A 153 12.06 5.22 -14.36
CA GLY A 153 13.35 5.25 -15.07
C GLY A 153 14.51 4.63 -14.31
N GLY A 154 14.25 4.02 -13.18
CA GLY A 154 15.25 3.36 -12.35
C GLY A 154 15.63 4.13 -11.09
N GLU A 155 16.32 3.43 -10.21
CA GLU A 155 16.79 3.99 -8.96
C GLU A 155 18.09 4.76 -9.17
N VAL A 156 18.26 5.82 -8.40
CA VAL A 156 19.51 6.63 -8.43
C VAL A 156 20.57 6.00 -7.58
#